data_e200ae6bef638e0c4c218629a8f15965
#
_entry.id   e200ae6bef638e0c4c218629a8f15965
#
_cell.length_a   1.000
_cell.length_b   1.000
_cell.length_c   1.000
_cell.angle_alpha   90.00
_cell.angle_beta   90.00
_cell.angle_gamma   90.00
#
_symmetry.space_group_name_H-M   'P 1'
#
loop_
_entity.id
_entity.type
_entity.pdbx_description
1 polymer ?
#
loop_
_entity_poly.entity_id
_entity_poly.type
_entity_poly.pdbx_seq_one_letter_code
_entity_poly.pdbx_strand_id
1 'polypeptide(L)'
;MNHFQIMWRTTAAALVLSTAITIAGCDARPAMNAATPRTIVRMSSAETTVVSAFLNLPQFSVQLTDIGDSEKRLTALQQGSIDLAVATADATYLAFNGLLPDRSQPMDKVRGIALLHSAAVHFLAGPAANPGRGFRGMRVVLGNPIGANAALGERLINSMGIARSEIRGEFVLRDQAVKRLLKGEVDAAIVIGRPPQEPVVRALQGGARLLDIDGPEIDRLRLYYPLLGRMLIPRMTYPGQDVAVHTIGVDLLLVCRADLDNELVYELTRAYFEQSPENVRNQTDPQRAPAVVIPLHPGAARYYRERELSR
;
A
#
# COMPACT_ATOMS: atom_id res chain seq x y z
N MET A 1 6.52 82.82 -17.69
CA MET A 1 6.09 84.21 -17.30
C MET A 1 5.86 84.14 -15.79
N ASN A 2 6.70 84.88 -15.14
CA ASN A 2 6.60 85.67 -13.92
C ASN A 2 6.35 84.89 -12.62
N HIS A 3 7.33 84.85 -11.77
CA HIS A 3 7.80 85.87 -10.80
C HIS A 3 6.96 85.84 -9.53
N PHE A 4 7.43 85.90 -8.29
CA PHE A 4 8.49 86.59 -7.54
C PHE A 4 8.31 86.09 -6.10
N GLN A 5 9.34 85.63 -5.43
CA GLN A 5 10.23 86.29 -4.48
C GLN A 5 9.62 86.65 -3.09
N ILE A 6 10.32 86.17 -2.07
CA ILE A 6 11.02 86.92 -0.98
C ILE A 6 10.09 87.35 0.19
N MET A 7 10.38 87.25 1.46
CA MET A 7 11.57 87.32 2.29
C MET A 7 11.21 87.31 3.80
N TRP A 8 12.05 86.75 4.63
CA TRP A 8 12.47 87.20 5.97
C TRP A 8 11.42 87.46 7.09
N ARG A 9 11.53 87.09 8.34
CA ARG A 9 12.58 87.22 9.39
C ARG A 9 12.08 86.61 10.72
N THR A 10 12.95 85.97 11.41
CA THR A 10 13.54 86.12 12.74
C THR A 10 12.73 85.79 13.97
N THR A 11 13.36 84.90 14.74
CA THR A 11 13.60 84.83 16.20
C THR A 11 12.46 84.62 17.17
N ALA A 12 12.52 83.53 17.91
CA ALA A 12 12.73 83.54 19.35
C ALA A 12 12.91 82.10 19.88
N ALA A 13 13.98 81.96 20.64
CA ALA A 13 14.28 80.71 21.35
C ALA A 13 13.35 80.57 22.56
N ALA A 14 12.77 79.38 22.72
CA ALA A 14 12.24 78.94 24.03
C ALA A 14 12.73 77.50 24.25
N LEU A 15 13.62 77.41 25.24
CA LEU A 15 14.11 76.15 25.79
C LEU A 15 12.97 75.53 26.59
N VAL A 16 12.42 74.40 26.13
CA VAL A 16 11.57 73.53 26.96
C VAL A 16 12.27 72.19 27.13
N LEU A 17 12.77 71.97 28.31
CA LEU A 17 13.28 70.67 28.76
C LEU A 17 12.11 69.72 28.85
N SER A 18 11.99 68.80 27.89
CA SER A 18 11.04 67.67 27.99
C SER A 18 11.84 66.40 28.29
N THR A 19 11.70 65.94 29.51
CA THR A 19 12.15 64.60 29.95
C THR A 19 11.39 63.55 29.17
N ALA A 20 12.06 62.89 28.21
CA ALA A 20 11.55 61.75 27.50
C ALA A 20 11.70 60.51 28.43
N ILE A 21 10.57 60.04 28.99
CA ILE A 21 10.47 58.73 29.61
C ILE A 21 10.44 57.72 28.43
N THR A 22 11.56 57.03 28.16
CA THR A 22 11.63 55.88 27.30
C THR A 22 10.97 54.69 28.00
N ILE A 23 9.71 54.43 27.72
CA ILE A 23 9.08 53.14 28.04
C ILE A 23 9.69 52.14 27.04
N ALA A 24 10.63 51.34 27.49
CA ALA A 24 11.07 50.13 26.76
C ALA A 24 9.91 49.14 26.79
N GLY A 25 9.05 49.21 25.79
CA GLY A 25 8.07 48.16 25.49
C GLY A 25 8.83 46.98 24.95
N CYS A 26 8.98 45.92 25.73
CA CYS A 26 9.34 44.60 25.21
C CYS A 26 8.17 44.13 24.33
N ASP A 27 8.23 44.41 23.03
CA ASP A 27 7.48 43.67 22.05
C ASP A 27 8.07 42.26 21.96
N ALA A 28 7.66 41.41 22.90
CA ALA A 28 7.81 39.98 22.74
C ALA A 28 6.86 39.56 21.61
N ARG A 29 7.31 39.66 20.36
CA ARG A 29 6.67 38.97 19.25
C ARG A 29 6.64 37.49 19.64
N PRO A 30 5.45 36.84 19.67
CA PRO A 30 5.43 35.41 19.87
C PRO A 30 6.30 34.79 18.77
N ALA A 31 7.34 34.05 19.19
CA ALA A 31 8.13 33.27 18.28
C ALA A 31 7.14 32.45 17.44
N MET A 32 7.03 32.77 16.15
CA MET A 32 6.38 31.88 15.22
C MET A 32 7.02 30.51 15.42
N ASN A 33 6.27 29.56 15.98
CA ASN A 33 6.72 28.16 16.08
C ASN A 33 7.17 27.77 14.68
N ALA A 34 8.47 27.74 14.45
CA ALA A 34 9.04 27.15 13.25
C ALA A 34 8.54 25.70 13.22
N ALA A 35 7.64 25.40 12.31
CA ALA A 35 7.12 24.06 12.14
C ALA A 35 8.33 23.14 12.01
N THR A 36 8.45 22.17 12.91
CA THR A 36 9.53 21.17 12.84
C THR A 36 9.58 20.61 11.41
N PRO A 37 10.73 20.64 10.73
CA PRO A 37 10.80 20.18 9.35
C PRO A 37 10.36 18.72 9.29
N ARG A 38 9.36 18.42 8.47
CA ARG A 38 8.85 17.07 8.28
C ARG A 38 9.85 16.27 7.46
N THR A 39 10.13 15.04 7.90
CA THR A 39 10.96 14.12 7.12
C THR A 39 10.21 13.67 5.88
N ILE A 40 10.80 13.88 4.70
CA ILE A 40 10.20 13.44 3.43
C ILE A 40 10.38 11.93 3.31
N VAL A 41 9.29 11.22 2.99
CA VAL A 41 9.28 9.78 2.75
C VAL A 41 8.60 9.53 1.40
N ARG A 42 9.35 9.01 0.45
CA ARG A 42 8.86 8.64 -0.89
C ARG A 42 8.28 7.23 -0.84
N MET A 43 7.01 7.08 -1.19
CA MET A 43 6.30 5.81 -1.04
C MET A 43 5.55 5.41 -2.29
N SER A 44 5.48 4.10 -2.55
CA SER A 44 4.58 3.51 -3.54
C SER A 44 3.77 2.36 -2.95
N SER A 45 2.46 2.45 -3.07
CA SER A 45 1.53 1.42 -2.58
C SER A 45 0.22 1.46 -3.36
N ALA A 46 -0.34 0.27 -3.62
CA ALA A 46 -1.73 0.13 -4.06
C ALA A 46 -2.71 -0.01 -2.88
N GLU A 47 -2.20 -0.14 -1.65
CA GLU A 47 -3.00 -0.28 -0.42
C GLU A 47 -3.25 1.11 0.18
N THR A 48 -4.42 1.68 -0.10
CA THR A 48 -4.80 3.03 0.34
C THR A 48 -4.84 3.16 1.86
N THR A 49 -5.17 2.09 2.59
CA THR A 49 -5.17 2.07 4.05
C THR A 49 -3.77 2.22 4.63
N VAL A 50 -2.77 1.57 4.04
CA VAL A 50 -1.37 1.71 4.46
C VAL A 50 -0.86 3.12 4.15
N VAL A 51 -1.22 3.66 2.99
CA VAL A 51 -0.90 5.04 2.62
C VAL A 51 -1.49 6.02 3.63
N SER A 52 -2.78 5.86 4.00
CA SER A 52 -3.45 6.74 4.95
C SER A 52 -2.81 6.70 6.34
N ALA A 53 -2.20 5.59 6.73
CA ALA A 53 -1.45 5.48 7.97
C ALA A 53 -0.32 6.49 8.08
N PHE A 54 0.39 6.74 6.98
CA PHE A 54 1.54 7.64 6.96
C PHE A 54 1.18 9.09 6.58
N LEU A 55 0.15 9.31 5.75
CA LEU A 55 -0.26 10.65 5.33
C LEU A 55 -0.69 11.55 6.49
N ASN A 56 -1.23 10.96 7.56
CA ASN A 56 -1.77 11.70 8.71
C ASN A 56 -0.75 11.88 9.85
N LEU A 57 0.50 11.46 9.65
CA LEU A 57 1.53 11.57 10.67
C LEU A 57 2.23 12.95 10.58
N PRO A 58 2.18 13.78 11.64
CA PRO A 58 2.67 15.15 11.57
C PRO A 58 4.19 15.26 11.35
N GLN A 59 4.95 14.25 11.74
CA GLN A 59 6.41 14.19 11.62
C GLN A 59 6.90 13.83 10.21
N PHE A 60 6.02 13.29 9.34
CA PHE A 60 6.39 12.85 8.00
C PHE A 60 5.67 13.67 6.91
N SER A 61 6.35 13.85 5.79
CA SER A 61 5.78 14.35 4.54
C SER A 61 5.86 13.26 3.49
N VAL A 62 4.74 12.57 3.23
CA VAL A 62 4.70 11.44 2.32
C VAL A 62 4.52 11.92 0.89
N GLN A 63 5.46 11.57 0.03
CA GLN A 63 5.38 11.76 -1.42
C GLN A 63 5.01 10.43 -2.08
N LEU A 64 3.82 10.38 -2.66
CA LEU A 64 3.33 9.18 -3.35
C LEU A 64 3.77 9.17 -4.81
N THR A 65 4.25 8.00 -5.23
CA THR A 65 4.54 7.70 -6.64
C THR A 65 3.74 6.47 -7.03
N ASP A 66 2.99 6.56 -8.11
CA ASP A 66 2.27 5.41 -8.65
C ASP A 66 3.24 4.54 -9.45
N ILE A 67 3.63 3.42 -8.86
CA ILE A 67 4.46 2.39 -9.48
C ILE A 67 3.65 1.09 -9.51
N GLY A 68 3.40 0.59 -10.69
CA GLY A 68 2.43 -0.45 -11.00
C GLY A 68 2.42 -1.68 -10.09
N ASP A 69 3.39 -2.61 -10.28
CA ASP A 69 3.41 -3.91 -9.60
C ASP A 69 4.49 -4.00 -8.51
N SER A 70 4.50 -5.12 -7.76
CA SER A 70 5.47 -5.35 -6.69
C SER A 70 6.92 -5.37 -7.20
N GLU A 71 7.17 -5.99 -8.35
CA GLU A 71 8.52 -6.12 -8.90
C GLU A 71 9.11 -4.76 -9.29
N LYS A 72 8.28 -3.89 -9.89
CA LYS A 72 8.69 -2.50 -10.21
C LYS A 72 8.93 -1.67 -8.95
N ARG A 73 8.10 -1.84 -7.91
CA ARG A 73 8.31 -1.17 -6.62
C ARG A 73 9.59 -1.63 -5.94
N LEU A 74 9.87 -2.94 -5.94
CA LEU A 74 11.11 -3.50 -5.40
C LEU A 74 12.33 -3.01 -6.20
N THR A 75 12.20 -2.91 -7.52
CA THR A 75 13.24 -2.30 -8.38
C THR A 75 13.47 -0.83 -8.01
N ALA A 76 12.42 -0.05 -7.77
CA ALA A 76 12.51 1.34 -7.36
C ALA A 76 13.18 1.52 -5.98
N LEU A 77 12.91 0.61 -5.03
CA LEU A 77 13.61 0.54 -3.75
C LEU A 77 15.09 0.22 -3.95
N GLN A 78 15.42 -0.81 -4.75
CA GLN A 78 16.80 -1.20 -5.05
C GLN A 78 17.61 -0.08 -5.68
N GLN A 79 16.96 0.77 -6.50
CA GLN A 79 17.55 1.93 -7.17
C GLN A 79 17.57 3.20 -6.31
N GLY A 80 16.90 3.20 -5.15
CA GLY A 80 16.80 4.35 -4.26
C GLY A 80 15.87 5.48 -4.74
N SER A 81 14.99 5.20 -5.71
CA SER A 81 14.02 6.19 -6.21
C SER A 81 12.82 6.37 -5.29
N ILE A 82 12.48 5.36 -4.47
CA ILE A 82 11.52 5.43 -3.37
C ILE A 82 12.12 4.89 -2.09
N ASP A 83 11.50 5.20 -0.95
CA ASP A 83 11.97 4.83 0.40
C ASP A 83 11.18 3.68 1.00
N LEU A 84 9.86 3.66 0.76
CA LEU A 84 8.92 2.65 1.24
C LEU A 84 8.08 2.09 0.09
N ALA A 85 7.70 0.82 0.20
CA ALA A 85 6.72 0.21 -0.68
C ALA A 85 5.88 -0.85 0.02
N VAL A 86 4.68 -1.12 -0.54
CA VAL A 86 3.94 -2.36 -0.27
C VAL A 86 4.16 -3.31 -1.44
N ALA A 87 4.63 -4.51 -1.13
CA ALA A 87 4.88 -5.58 -2.10
C ALA A 87 4.37 -6.92 -1.58
N THR A 88 4.10 -7.87 -2.47
CA THR A 88 3.73 -9.23 -2.08
C THR A 88 4.94 -10.01 -1.59
N ALA A 89 4.71 -10.95 -0.67
CA ALA A 89 5.76 -11.77 -0.09
C ALA A 89 6.48 -12.61 -1.15
N ASP A 90 5.76 -13.18 -2.10
CA ASP A 90 6.34 -13.98 -3.18
C ASP A 90 7.28 -13.16 -4.07
N ALA A 91 6.82 -12.01 -4.57
CA ALA A 91 7.66 -11.12 -5.37
C ALA A 91 8.87 -10.61 -4.57
N THR A 92 8.68 -10.28 -3.28
CA THR A 92 9.74 -9.81 -2.40
C THR A 92 10.81 -10.89 -2.18
N TYR A 93 10.39 -12.13 -1.92
CA TYR A 93 11.30 -13.25 -1.74
C TYR A 93 12.10 -13.56 -3.02
N LEU A 94 11.41 -13.63 -4.16
CA LEU A 94 12.05 -13.91 -5.44
C LEU A 94 13.04 -12.80 -5.82
N ALA A 95 12.66 -11.54 -5.65
CA ALA A 95 13.51 -10.39 -5.93
C ALA A 95 14.74 -10.36 -5.04
N PHE A 96 14.56 -10.54 -3.73
CA PHE A 96 15.67 -10.52 -2.76
C PHE A 96 16.70 -11.60 -3.02
N ASN A 97 16.27 -12.79 -3.44
CA ASN A 97 17.13 -13.93 -3.70
C ASN A 97 17.62 -14.04 -5.17
N GLY A 98 17.28 -13.09 -6.05
CA GLY A 98 17.68 -13.12 -7.47
C GLY A 98 17.00 -14.24 -8.27
N LEU A 99 15.78 -14.60 -7.89
CA LEU A 99 14.99 -15.68 -8.49
C LEU A 99 13.87 -15.19 -9.41
N LEU A 100 13.84 -13.89 -9.73
CA LEU A 100 12.89 -13.38 -10.71
C LEU A 100 13.22 -13.88 -12.11
N PRO A 101 12.21 -14.27 -12.93
CA PRO A 101 12.43 -14.86 -14.26
C PRO A 101 13.31 -14.00 -15.18
N ASP A 102 13.12 -12.69 -15.15
CA ASP A 102 13.80 -11.74 -16.03
C ASP A 102 15.01 -11.05 -15.37
N ARG A 103 15.39 -11.48 -14.17
CA ARG A 103 16.46 -10.85 -13.41
C ARG A 103 17.12 -11.82 -12.43
N SER A 104 18.38 -12.14 -12.69
CA SER A 104 19.20 -13.03 -11.82
C SER A 104 19.98 -12.28 -10.73
N GLN A 105 19.95 -10.94 -10.70
CA GLN A 105 20.66 -10.18 -9.68
C GLN A 105 19.76 -9.97 -8.46
N PRO A 106 20.21 -10.36 -7.24
CA PRO A 106 19.48 -10.10 -6.00
C PRO A 106 19.23 -8.63 -5.75
N MET A 107 18.05 -8.33 -5.20
CA MET A 107 17.71 -7.01 -4.72
C MET A 107 18.05 -6.89 -3.22
N ASP A 108 19.34 -6.91 -2.92
CA ASP A 108 19.90 -6.97 -1.57
C ASP A 108 19.75 -5.67 -0.74
N LYS A 109 19.35 -4.56 -1.39
CA LYS A 109 19.05 -3.29 -0.71
C LYS A 109 17.60 -3.16 -0.23
N VAL A 110 16.80 -4.21 -0.30
CA VAL A 110 15.44 -4.24 0.24
C VAL A 110 15.43 -4.86 1.64
N ARG A 111 14.66 -4.27 2.55
CA ARG A 111 14.44 -4.79 3.91
C ARG A 111 12.96 -4.80 4.25
N GLY A 112 12.56 -5.77 5.08
CA GLY A 112 11.21 -5.84 5.61
C GLY A 112 10.99 -4.87 6.76
N ILE A 113 9.79 -4.30 6.83
CA ILE A 113 9.31 -3.57 8.01
C ILE A 113 8.25 -4.40 8.71
N ALA A 114 7.21 -4.83 7.98
CA ALA A 114 6.09 -5.57 8.56
C ALA A 114 5.40 -6.47 7.54
N LEU A 115 4.91 -7.62 7.98
CA LEU A 115 3.84 -8.35 7.34
C LEU A 115 2.53 -7.63 7.70
N LEU A 116 1.82 -7.12 6.69
CA LEU A 116 0.62 -6.32 6.89
C LEU A 116 -0.62 -7.20 7.07
N HIS A 117 -0.97 -7.95 6.05
CA HIS A 117 -2.09 -8.88 6.02
C HIS A 117 -1.99 -9.84 4.84
N SER A 118 -2.81 -10.89 4.85
CA SER A 118 -2.97 -11.78 3.71
C SER A 118 -4.11 -11.29 2.81
N ALA A 119 -3.86 -11.27 1.50
CA ALA A 119 -4.86 -10.99 0.48
C ALA A 119 -5.36 -12.31 -0.12
N ALA A 120 -6.67 -12.54 -0.10
CA ALA A 120 -7.30 -13.71 -0.68
C ALA A 120 -7.56 -13.53 -2.19
N VAL A 121 -7.46 -14.58 -2.95
CA VAL A 121 -7.93 -14.66 -4.32
C VAL A 121 -9.43 -14.96 -4.30
N HIS A 122 -10.24 -14.04 -4.84
CA HIS A 122 -11.67 -14.26 -5.05
C HIS A 122 -11.87 -14.58 -6.52
N PHE A 123 -12.24 -15.82 -6.81
CA PHE A 123 -12.56 -16.23 -8.17
C PHE A 123 -14.07 -16.17 -8.33
N LEU A 124 -14.55 -15.23 -9.14
CA LEU A 124 -15.96 -14.94 -9.35
C LEU A 124 -16.42 -15.47 -10.69
N ALA A 125 -17.53 -16.21 -10.71
CA ALA A 125 -18.26 -16.54 -11.91
C ALA A 125 -19.45 -15.59 -12.07
N GLY A 126 -19.65 -15.08 -13.28
CA GLY A 126 -20.80 -14.23 -13.59
C GLY A 126 -22.14 -14.97 -13.48
N PRO A 127 -23.28 -14.24 -13.39
CA PRO A 127 -24.60 -14.84 -13.21
C PRO A 127 -24.95 -15.88 -14.28
N ALA A 128 -24.58 -15.63 -15.54
CA ALA A 128 -24.83 -16.51 -16.67
C ALA A 128 -23.73 -17.55 -16.95
N ALA A 129 -22.59 -17.46 -16.26
CA ALA A 129 -21.48 -18.37 -16.49
C ALA A 129 -21.75 -19.76 -15.94
N ASN A 130 -21.27 -20.78 -16.65
CA ASN A 130 -21.33 -22.17 -16.17
C ASN A 130 -19.92 -22.73 -15.90
N PRO A 131 -19.35 -22.50 -14.71
CA PRO A 131 -18.01 -22.95 -14.37
C PRO A 131 -17.84 -24.47 -14.33
N GLY A 132 -18.91 -25.24 -14.24
CA GLY A 132 -18.87 -26.71 -14.29
C GLY A 132 -18.36 -27.29 -15.63
N ARG A 133 -18.31 -26.46 -16.69
CA ARG A 133 -17.67 -26.80 -17.98
C ARG A 133 -16.21 -26.43 -18.07
N GLY A 134 -15.61 -25.95 -16.98
CA GLY A 134 -14.26 -25.38 -16.96
C GLY A 134 -14.21 -23.95 -17.54
N PHE A 135 -13.02 -23.38 -17.64
CA PHE A 135 -12.81 -21.99 -18.05
C PHE A 135 -12.37 -21.83 -19.51
N ARG A 136 -12.16 -22.96 -20.24
CA ARG A 136 -11.73 -22.92 -21.65
C ARG A 136 -12.75 -22.18 -22.51
N GLY A 137 -12.24 -21.27 -23.34
CA GLY A 137 -13.07 -20.42 -24.22
C GLY A 137 -13.75 -19.24 -23.51
N MET A 138 -13.69 -19.17 -22.18
CA MET A 138 -14.32 -18.09 -21.41
C MET A 138 -13.54 -16.77 -21.53
N ARG A 139 -14.28 -15.67 -21.35
CA ARG A 139 -13.74 -14.32 -21.16
C ARG A 139 -13.44 -14.14 -19.67
N VAL A 140 -12.17 -14.03 -19.32
CA VAL A 140 -11.74 -14.03 -17.91
C VAL A 140 -10.94 -12.77 -17.60
N VAL A 141 -11.36 -12.01 -16.61
CA VAL A 141 -10.51 -10.98 -16.01
C VAL A 141 -9.53 -11.65 -15.06
N LEU A 142 -8.24 -11.56 -15.39
CA LEU A 142 -7.14 -12.21 -14.67
C LEU A 142 -6.63 -11.39 -13.48
N GLY A 143 -7.13 -10.19 -13.29
CA GLY A 143 -6.78 -9.30 -12.20
C GLY A 143 -6.60 -7.85 -12.64
N ASN A 144 -6.04 -7.06 -11.74
CA ASN A 144 -5.74 -5.66 -11.98
C ASN A 144 -4.45 -5.56 -12.83
N PRO A 145 -4.42 -4.74 -13.92
CA PRO A 145 -3.20 -4.54 -14.71
C PRO A 145 -2.10 -3.80 -13.94
N ILE A 146 -2.47 -3.13 -12.85
CA ILE A 146 -1.57 -2.38 -11.98
C ILE A 146 -1.51 -3.09 -10.63
N GLY A 147 -0.32 -3.52 -10.22
CA GLY A 147 -0.11 -4.13 -8.90
C GLY A 147 0.42 -5.55 -8.94
N ALA A 148 0.76 -6.07 -7.77
CA ALA A 148 1.36 -7.37 -7.52
C ALA A 148 0.56 -8.58 -8.05
N ASN A 149 -0.69 -8.37 -8.42
CA ASN A 149 -1.67 -9.44 -8.58
C ASN A 149 -1.89 -9.85 -10.04
N ALA A 150 -1.34 -9.12 -11.02
CA ALA A 150 -1.53 -9.45 -12.43
C ALA A 150 -0.98 -10.85 -12.76
N ALA A 151 0.24 -11.14 -12.34
CA ALA A 151 0.87 -12.43 -12.58
C ALA A 151 0.18 -13.59 -11.85
N LEU A 152 -0.42 -13.35 -10.68
CA LEU A 152 -1.05 -14.41 -9.88
C LEU A 152 -2.30 -14.98 -10.58
N GLY A 153 -3.09 -14.15 -11.23
CA GLY A 153 -4.25 -14.62 -12.00
C GLY A 153 -3.86 -15.56 -13.14
N GLU A 154 -2.82 -15.23 -13.90
CA GLU A 154 -2.30 -16.13 -14.94
C GLU A 154 -1.73 -17.41 -14.38
N ARG A 155 -0.96 -17.34 -13.31
CA ARG A 155 -0.39 -18.52 -12.62
C ARG A 155 -1.49 -19.47 -12.13
N LEU A 156 -2.58 -18.90 -11.58
CA LEU A 156 -3.73 -19.68 -11.13
C LEU A 156 -4.38 -20.42 -12.30
N ILE A 157 -4.69 -19.74 -13.39
CA ILE A 157 -5.30 -20.37 -14.60
C ILE A 157 -4.38 -21.44 -15.18
N ASN A 158 -3.09 -21.17 -15.28
CA ASN A 158 -2.11 -22.14 -15.77
C ASN A 158 -2.01 -23.36 -14.86
N SER A 159 -2.10 -23.21 -13.53
CA SER A 159 -2.08 -24.34 -12.60
C SER A 159 -3.29 -25.26 -12.76
N MET A 160 -4.40 -24.75 -13.22
CA MET A 160 -5.61 -25.53 -13.57
C MET A 160 -5.47 -26.28 -14.91
N GLY A 161 -4.29 -26.27 -15.54
CA GLY A 161 -4.03 -26.92 -16.83
C GLY A 161 -4.67 -26.19 -18.01
N ILE A 162 -4.89 -24.88 -17.89
CA ILE A 162 -5.51 -24.05 -18.91
C ILE A 162 -4.45 -23.06 -19.40
N ALA A 163 -4.04 -23.21 -20.67
CA ALA A 163 -3.11 -22.29 -21.26
C ALA A 163 -3.77 -20.90 -21.49
N ARG A 164 -2.94 -19.84 -21.42
CA ARG A 164 -3.41 -18.47 -21.65
C ARG A 164 -4.15 -18.29 -22.99
N SER A 165 -3.76 -19.06 -24.02
CA SER A 165 -4.38 -19.09 -25.35
C SER A 165 -5.75 -19.76 -25.36
N GLU A 166 -6.10 -20.57 -24.36
CA GLU A 166 -7.37 -21.28 -24.27
C GLU A 166 -8.47 -20.44 -23.62
N ILE A 167 -8.16 -19.23 -23.14
CA ILE A 167 -9.10 -18.26 -22.60
C ILE A 167 -8.98 -16.91 -23.32
N ARG A 168 -10.02 -16.11 -23.26
CA ARG A 168 -9.97 -14.68 -23.62
C ARG A 168 -9.70 -13.88 -22.37
N GLY A 169 -8.44 -13.96 -21.90
CA GLY A 169 -8.04 -13.32 -20.67
C GLY A 169 -7.66 -11.86 -20.89
N GLU A 170 -8.00 -11.02 -19.94
CA GLU A 170 -7.68 -9.60 -19.94
C GLU A 170 -7.39 -9.11 -18.52
N PHE A 171 -6.76 -7.95 -18.43
CA PHE A 171 -6.51 -7.25 -17.19
C PHE A 171 -7.28 -5.95 -17.18
N VAL A 172 -8.09 -5.74 -16.15
CA VAL A 172 -8.84 -4.49 -15.95
C VAL A 172 -8.88 -4.12 -14.48
N LEU A 173 -9.13 -2.86 -14.20
CA LEU A 173 -9.27 -2.38 -12.83
C LEU A 173 -10.40 -3.11 -12.11
N ARG A 174 -10.22 -3.39 -10.82
CA ARG A 174 -11.12 -4.19 -9.97
C ARG A 174 -12.61 -3.81 -10.11
N ASP A 175 -12.92 -2.51 -10.04
CA ASP A 175 -14.31 -2.06 -10.16
C ASP A 175 -14.90 -2.25 -11.57
N GLN A 176 -14.08 -2.14 -12.60
CA GLN A 176 -14.48 -2.42 -13.97
C GLN A 176 -14.70 -3.92 -14.18
N ALA A 177 -13.85 -4.78 -13.58
CA ALA A 177 -14.00 -6.23 -13.63
C ALA A 177 -15.39 -6.66 -13.15
N VAL A 178 -15.81 -6.17 -11.96
CA VAL A 178 -17.12 -6.49 -11.40
C VAL A 178 -18.27 -5.93 -12.26
N LYS A 179 -18.17 -4.69 -12.72
CA LYS A 179 -19.20 -4.10 -13.61
C LYS A 179 -19.39 -4.92 -14.89
N ARG A 180 -18.30 -5.34 -15.51
CA ARG A 180 -18.34 -6.14 -16.75
C ARG A 180 -18.82 -7.55 -16.50
N LEU A 181 -18.46 -8.15 -15.35
CA LEU A 181 -18.96 -9.46 -14.93
C LEU A 181 -20.50 -9.47 -14.79
N LEU A 182 -21.06 -8.46 -14.13
CA LEU A 182 -22.49 -8.32 -13.92
C LEU A 182 -23.27 -8.00 -15.21
N LYS A 183 -22.65 -7.34 -16.18
CA LYS A 183 -23.22 -7.10 -17.50
C LYS A 183 -23.10 -8.31 -18.45
N GLY A 184 -22.41 -9.37 -18.05
CA GLY A 184 -22.14 -10.52 -18.90
C GLY A 184 -21.14 -10.23 -20.03
N GLU A 185 -20.36 -9.16 -19.94
CA GLU A 185 -19.28 -8.83 -20.88
C GLU A 185 -18.08 -9.75 -20.67
N VAL A 186 -17.89 -10.27 -19.45
CA VAL A 186 -16.93 -11.32 -19.09
C VAL A 186 -17.64 -12.42 -18.30
N ASP A 187 -17.10 -13.64 -18.36
CA ASP A 187 -17.72 -14.83 -17.78
C ASP A 187 -17.20 -15.10 -16.37
N ALA A 188 -15.94 -14.73 -16.11
CA ALA A 188 -15.31 -14.87 -14.81
C ALA A 188 -14.35 -13.71 -14.52
N ALA A 189 -14.06 -13.49 -13.22
CA ALA A 189 -13.12 -12.46 -12.79
C ALA A 189 -12.35 -12.90 -11.56
N ILE A 190 -11.04 -12.62 -11.54
CA ILE A 190 -10.18 -12.79 -10.37
C ILE A 190 -10.01 -11.43 -9.69
N VAL A 191 -10.43 -11.36 -8.42
CA VAL A 191 -10.29 -10.19 -7.55
C VAL A 191 -9.42 -10.58 -6.36
N ILE A 192 -8.34 -9.85 -6.12
CA ILE A 192 -7.42 -10.15 -5.02
C ILE A 192 -7.45 -9.03 -4.01
N GLY A 193 -7.58 -9.38 -2.74
CA GLY A 193 -7.58 -8.45 -1.64
C GLY A 193 -8.06 -9.07 -0.33
N ARG A 194 -7.98 -8.29 0.74
CA ARG A 194 -8.41 -8.75 2.06
C ARG A 194 -9.94 -8.85 2.14
N PRO A 195 -10.51 -10.02 2.52
CA PRO A 195 -11.95 -10.13 2.76
C PRO A 195 -12.40 -9.31 4.00
N PRO A 196 -13.63 -8.74 4.02
CA PRO A 196 -14.53 -8.58 2.89
C PRO A 196 -14.09 -7.45 1.93
N GLN A 197 -14.30 -7.67 0.63
CA GLN A 197 -14.02 -6.70 -0.43
C GLN A 197 -15.32 -6.14 -0.97
N GLU A 198 -15.49 -4.82 -0.98
CA GLU A 198 -16.68 -4.14 -1.50
C GLU A 198 -17.02 -4.52 -2.96
N PRO A 199 -16.07 -4.61 -3.90
CA PRO A 199 -16.37 -5.11 -5.24
C PRO A 199 -16.91 -6.53 -5.26
N VAL A 200 -16.43 -7.42 -4.39
CA VAL A 200 -16.93 -8.80 -4.26
C VAL A 200 -18.35 -8.80 -3.69
N VAL A 201 -18.63 -7.96 -2.67
CA VAL A 201 -19.99 -7.78 -2.14
C VAL A 201 -20.95 -7.41 -3.26
N ARG A 202 -20.63 -6.39 -4.06
CA ARG A 202 -21.44 -5.96 -5.20
C ARG A 202 -21.63 -7.07 -6.26
N ALA A 203 -20.57 -7.84 -6.52
CA ALA A 203 -20.64 -8.96 -7.47
C ALA A 203 -21.66 -10.02 -7.02
N LEU A 204 -21.57 -10.42 -5.75
CA LEU A 204 -22.47 -11.46 -5.19
C LEU A 204 -23.91 -10.97 -5.07
N GLN A 205 -24.13 -9.73 -4.66
CA GLN A 205 -25.47 -9.11 -4.66
C GLN A 205 -26.08 -9.04 -6.08
N GLY A 206 -25.24 -8.90 -7.11
CA GLY A 206 -25.64 -8.91 -8.51
C GLY A 206 -25.78 -10.31 -9.11
N GLY A 207 -25.73 -11.38 -8.30
CA GLY A 207 -25.93 -12.75 -8.73
C GLY A 207 -24.67 -13.49 -9.22
N ALA A 208 -23.48 -12.89 -9.10
CA ALA A 208 -22.22 -13.62 -9.30
C ALA A 208 -22.03 -14.68 -8.19
N ARG A 209 -21.19 -15.66 -8.46
CA ARG A 209 -20.88 -16.74 -7.50
C ARG A 209 -19.40 -16.73 -7.17
N LEU A 210 -19.07 -16.86 -5.89
CA LEU A 210 -17.71 -17.08 -5.44
C LEU A 210 -17.38 -18.56 -5.59
N LEU A 211 -16.29 -18.86 -6.30
CA LEU A 211 -15.88 -20.23 -6.61
C LEU A 211 -14.86 -20.70 -5.60
N ASP A 212 -15.00 -21.97 -5.20
CA ASP A 212 -14.00 -22.68 -4.41
C ASP A 212 -12.75 -22.93 -5.26
N ILE A 213 -11.58 -22.68 -4.69
CA ILE A 213 -10.29 -22.90 -5.34
C ILE A 213 -9.51 -23.86 -4.47
N ASP A 214 -9.66 -25.13 -4.73
CA ASP A 214 -8.95 -26.20 -4.01
C ASP A 214 -8.61 -27.33 -4.97
N GLY A 215 -7.80 -28.29 -4.50
CA GLY A 215 -7.46 -29.50 -5.25
C GLY A 215 -5.98 -29.61 -5.62
N PRO A 216 -5.61 -30.69 -6.32
CA PRO A 216 -4.23 -30.99 -6.66
C PRO A 216 -3.54 -29.94 -7.53
N GLU A 217 -4.31 -29.18 -8.30
CA GLU A 217 -3.82 -28.07 -9.11
C GLU A 217 -3.25 -26.95 -8.24
N ILE A 218 -3.93 -26.66 -7.16
CA ILE A 218 -3.51 -25.64 -6.19
C ILE A 218 -2.29 -26.12 -5.41
N ASP A 219 -2.22 -27.39 -5.07
CA ASP A 219 -1.03 -27.96 -4.45
C ASP A 219 0.19 -27.89 -5.38
N ARG A 220 0.02 -28.19 -6.66
CA ARG A 220 1.09 -27.99 -7.66
C ARG A 220 1.53 -26.54 -7.74
N LEU A 221 0.58 -25.59 -7.80
CA LEU A 221 0.90 -24.16 -7.82
C LEU A 221 1.77 -23.77 -6.62
N ARG A 222 1.42 -24.25 -5.43
CA ARG A 222 2.15 -23.97 -4.19
C ARG A 222 3.54 -24.61 -4.13
N LEU A 223 3.79 -25.69 -4.83
CA LEU A 223 5.15 -26.26 -4.97
C LEU A 223 6.08 -25.29 -5.70
N TYR A 224 5.58 -24.61 -6.72
CA TYR A 224 6.36 -23.61 -7.47
C TYR A 224 6.37 -22.24 -6.80
N TYR A 225 5.33 -21.92 -6.01
CA TYR A 225 5.16 -20.64 -5.32
C TYR A 225 4.85 -20.88 -3.84
N PRO A 226 5.86 -21.28 -3.03
CA PRO A 226 5.65 -21.75 -1.66
C PRO A 226 5.12 -20.67 -0.70
N LEU A 227 5.19 -19.39 -1.08
CA LEU A 227 4.64 -18.27 -0.32
C LEU A 227 3.16 -17.98 -0.61
N LEU A 228 2.54 -18.73 -1.53
CA LEU A 228 1.09 -18.76 -1.67
C LEU A 228 0.52 -19.71 -0.61
N GLY A 229 -0.19 -19.16 0.36
CA GLY A 229 -0.84 -19.93 1.42
C GLY A 229 -2.22 -20.46 1.02
N ARG A 230 -2.61 -21.65 1.50
CA ARG A 230 -4.03 -22.00 1.53
C ARG A 230 -4.75 -21.03 2.45
N MET A 231 -5.90 -20.54 2.03
CA MET A 231 -6.71 -19.60 2.77
C MET A 231 -8.17 -20.02 2.74
N LEU A 232 -8.88 -19.76 3.81
CA LEU A 232 -10.32 -19.99 3.92
C LEU A 232 -11.01 -18.63 4.05
N ILE A 233 -11.97 -18.36 3.18
CA ILE A 233 -12.91 -17.27 3.37
C ILE A 233 -14.06 -17.85 4.22
N PRO A 234 -14.18 -17.44 5.49
CA PRO A 234 -15.18 -18.01 6.39
C PRO A 234 -16.59 -17.82 5.84
N ARG A 235 -17.49 -18.75 6.18
CA ARG A 235 -18.92 -18.57 5.91
C ARG A 235 -19.40 -17.23 6.44
N MET A 236 -20.38 -16.61 5.78
CA MET A 236 -20.97 -15.33 6.16
C MET A 236 -20.00 -14.12 6.11
N THR A 237 -18.83 -14.30 5.48
CA THR A 237 -17.95 -13.15 5.14
C THR A 237 -18.63 -12.21 4.15
N TYR A 238 -19.42 -12.78 3.26
CA TYR A 238 -20.16 -12.06 2.23
C TYR A 238 -21.67 -12.32 2.31
N PRO A 239 -22.53 -11.38 1.86
CA PRO A 239 -23.96 -11.60 1.77
C PRO A 239 -24.28 -12.83 0.91
N GLY A 240 -25.10 -13.76 1.46
CA GLY A 240 -25.53 -14.99 0.76
C GLY A 240 -24.44 -16.07 0.62
N GLN A 241 -23.32 -15.93 1.31
CA GLN A 241 -22.27 -16.95 1.37
C GLN A 241 -22.51 -17.86 2.58
N ASP A 242 -23.24 -18.97 2.40
CA ASP A 242 -23.62 -19.88 3.47
C ASP A 242 -22.55 -20.92 3.82
N VAL A 243 -21.56 -21.09 2.94
CA VAL A 243 -20.45 -22.04 3.11
C VAL A 243 -19.12 -21.31 3.11
N ALA A 244 -18.13 -21.88 3.77
CA ALA A 244 -16.75 -21.40 3.67
C ALA A 244 -16.21 -21.72 2.26
N VAL A 245 -15.33 -20.85 1.75
CA VAL A 245 -14.74 -20.98 0.43
C VAL A 245 -13.22 -21.14 0.56
N HIS A 246 -12.70 -22.27 0.07
CA HIS A 246 -11.26 -22.49 -0.01
C HIS A 246 -10.67 -21.64 -1.12
N THR A 247 -9.52 -21.07 -0.85
CA THR A 247 -8.79 -20.26 -1.80
C THR A 247 -7.30 -20.25 -1.49
N ILE A 248 -6.56 -19.46 -2.24
CA ILE A 248 -5.18 -19.14 -1.96
C ILE A 248 -5.05 -17.67 -1.54
N GLY A 249 -4.03 -17.40 -0.74
CA GLY A 249 -3.70 -16.06 -0.30
C GLY A 249 -2.22 -15.76 -0.51
N VAL A 250 -1.93 -14.48 -0.60
CA VAL A 250 -0.57 -13.94 -0.61
C VAL A 250 -0.43 -12.88 0.47
N ASP A 251 0.65 -12.96 1.23
CA ASP A 251 0.94 -11.95 2.24
C ASP A 251 1.44 -10.65 1.58
N LEU A 252 0.99 -9.52 2.10
CA LEU A 252 1.47 -8.19 1.74
C LEU A 252 2.44 -7.71 2.81
N LEU A 253 3.57 -7.18 2.35
CA LEU A 253 4.65 -6.69 3.18
C LEU A 253 4.82 -5.19 3.01
N LEU A 254 5.08 -4.49 4.10
CA LEU A 254 5.69 -3.17 4.08
C LEU A 254 7.20 -3.38 4.04
N VAL A 255 7.84 -2.80 3.04
CA VAL A 255 9.28 -2.93 2.79
C VAL A 255 9.90 -1.57 2.57
N CYS A 256 11.21 -1.46 2.81
CA CYS A 256 11.97 -0.22 2.66
C CYS A 256 13.35 -0.46 2.08
N ARG A 257 14.08 0.63 1.80
CA ARG A 257 15.50 0.56 1.45
C ARG A 257 16.34 0.19 2.67
N ALA A 258 17.39 -0.59 2.46
CA ALA A 258 18.31 -1.04 3.50
C ALA A 258 19.18 0.09 4.09
N ASP A 259 19.41 1.16 3.32
CA ASP A 259 20.28 2.29 3.68
C ASP A 259 19.53 3.46 4.35
N LEU A 260 18.25 3.28 4.67
CA LEU A 260 17.53 4.25 5.49
C LEU A 260 18.11 4.30 6.91
N ASP A 261 18.03 5.48 7.51
CA ASP A 261 18.45 5.65 8.89
C ASP A 261 17.64 4.76 9.86
N ASN A 262 18.32 4.16 10.82
CA ASN A 262 17.70 3.22 11.76
C ASN A 262 16.64 3.88 12.63
N GLU A 263 16.84 5.14 13.03
CA GLU A 263 15.87 5.88 13.82
C GLU A 263 14.64 6.22 12.99
N LEU A 264 14.84 6.64 11.74
CA LEU A 264 13.74 6.90 10.81
C LEU A 264 12.84 5.66 10.65
N VAL A 265 13.43 4.48 10.39
CA VAL A 265 12.63 3.26 10.19
C VAL A 265 12.00 2.79 11.51
N TYR A 266 12.67 2.97 12.65
CA TYR A 266 12.07 2.74 13.96
C TYR A 266 10.82 3.62 14.16
N GLU A 267 10.92 4.93 13.92
CA GLU A 267 9.81 5.87 14.05
C GLU A 267 8.67 5.59 13.06
N LEU A 268 8.98 5.22 11.82
CA LEU A 268 7.98 4.81 10.84
C LEU A 268 7.23 3.55 11.32
N THR A 269 7.96 2.57 11.86
CA THR A 269 7.36 1.33 12.36
C THR A 269 6.48 1.62 13.58
N ARG A 270 6.99 2.39 14.53
CA ARG A 270 6.25 2.81 15.73
C ARG A 270 4.98 3.56 15.36
N ALA A 271 5.10 4.53 14.48
CA ALA A 271 3.98 5.35 14.05
C ALA A 271 2.90 4.52 13.33
N TYR A 272 3.29 3.56 12.51
CA TYR A 272 2.36 2.64 11.87
C TYR A 272 1.53 1.84 12.90
N PHE A 273 2.17 1.29 13.94
CA PHE A 273 1.48 0.44 14.91
C PHE A 273 0.78 1.21 16.04
N GLU A 274 1.23 2.40 16.39
CA GLU A 274 0.73 3.12 17.57
C GLU A 274 -0.11 4.35 17.21
N GLN A 275 0.19 5.03 16.11
CA GLN A 275 -0.43 6.31 15.75
C GLN A 275 -1.38 6.23 14.55
N SER A 276 -1.37 5.13 13.79
CA SER A 276 -2.30 4.94 12.68
C SER A 276 -3.75 4.88 13.18
N PRO A 277 -4.72 5.27 12.34
CA PRO A 277 -6.14 5.09 12.65
C PRO A 277 -6.47 3.64 13.01
N GLU A 278 -7.42 3.43 13.91
CA GLU A 278 -7.77 2.11 14.43
C GLU A 278 -8.14 1.11 13.33
N ASN A 279 -8.87 1.54 12.32
CA ASN A 279 -9.24 0.73 11.16
C ASN A 279 -8.02 0.25 10.35
N VAL A 280 -6.87 0.92 10.45
CA VAL A 280 -5.59 0.50 9.86
C VAL A 280 -4.88 -0.48 10.78
N ARG A 281 -4.74 -0.12 12.07
CA ARG A 281 -4.07 -0.98 13.06
C ARG A 281 -4.70 -2.35 13.18
N ASN A 282 -6.04 -2.42 13.15
CA ASN A 282 -6.80 -3.68 13.22
C ASN A 282 -6.64 -4.56 11.95
N GLN A 283 -6.00 -4.06 10.90
CA GLN A 283 -5.71 -4.84 9.70
C GLN A 283 -4.41 -5.65 9.80
N THR A 284 -3.51 -5.26 10.68
CA THR A 284 -2.20 -5.90 10.84
C THR A 284 -2.13 -6.58 12.21
N ASP A 285 -1.88 -7.88 12.24
CA ASP A 285 -1.61 -8.59 13.48
C ASP A 285 -0.20 -8.25 13.98
N PRO A 286 -0.07 -7.53 15.11
CA PRO A 286 1.24 -7.10 15.60
C PRO A 286 2.15 -8.26 16.02
N GLN A 287 1.61 -9.45 16.27
CA GLN A 287 2.40 -10.64 16.63
C GLN A 287 3.01 -11.29 15.39
N ARG A 288 2.29 -11.26 14.28
CA ARG A 288 2.75 -11.78 13.00
C ARG A 288 3.58 -10.78 12.19
N ALA A 289 3.47 -9.51 12.49
CA ALA A 289 4.09 -8.43 11.71
C ALA A 289 5.61 -8.61 11.47
N PRO A 290 6.43 -9.08 12.44
CA PRO A 290 7.86 -9.31 12.18
C PRO A 290 8.16 -10.55 11.31
N ALA A 291 7.17 -11.40 11.01
CA ALA A 291 7.36 -12.63 10.21
C ALA A 291 7.44 -12.34 8.71
N VAL A 292 8.35 -11.48 8.31
CA VAL A 292 8.62 -11.15 6.90
C VAL A 292 9.59 -12.16 6.28
N VAL A 293 9.52 -12.34 4.96
CA VAL A 293 10.28 -13.36 4.20
C VAL A 293 11.69 -12.93 3.80
N ILE A 294 12.09 -11.73 4.16
CA ILE A 294 13.43 -11.16 3.97
C ILE A 294 13.91 -10.54 5.28
N PRO A 295 15.20 -10.22 5.43
CA PRO A 295 15.69 -9.61 6.67
C PRO A 295 14.94 -8.32 7.02
N LEU A 296 14.57 -8.17 8.29
CA LEU A 296 14.03 -6.92 8.82
C LEU A 296 15.08 -5.81 8.73
N HIS A 297 14.61 -4.58 8.54
CA HIS A 297 15.43 -3.40 8.74
C HIS A 297 15.81 -3.29 10.23
N PRO A 298 17.06 -2.90 10.57
CA PRO A 298 17.49 -2.82 11.97
C PRO A 298 16.59 -1.94 12.85
N GLY A 299 16.07 -0.82 12.33
CA GLY A 299 15.12 0.04 13.00
C GLY A 299 13.79 -0.66 13.34
N ALA A 300 13.23 -1.41 12.36
CA ALA A 300 12.02 -2.19 12.58
C ALA A 300 12.25 -3.33 13.59
N ALA A 301 13.38 -4.04 13.46
CA ALA A 301 13.76 -5.10 14.40
C ALA A 301 13.94 -4.57 15.84
N ARG A 302 14.47 -3.35 16.01
CA ARG A 302 14.56 -2.69 17.32
C ARG A 302 13.17 -2.45 17.93
N TYR A 303 12.24 -1.89 17.16
CA TYR A 303 10.86 -1.66 17.60
C TYR A 303 10.18 -2.95 18.10
N TYR A 304 10.30 -4.05 17.36
CA TYR A 304 9.70 -5.31 17.78
C TYR A 304 10.32 -5.87 19.05
N ARG A 305 11.65 -5.82 19.19
CA ARG A 305 12.33 -6.27 20.41
C ARG A 305 11.89 -5.47 21.65
N GLU A 306 11.83 -4.14 21.54
CA GLU A 306 11.42 -3.28 22.65
C GLU A 306 9.97 -3.55 23.06
N ARG A 307 9.10 -3.82 22.10
CA ARG A 307 7.71 -4.16 22.34
C ARG A 307 7.53 -5.53 23.00
N GLU A 308 8.34 -6.51 22.69
CA GLU A 308 8.34 -7.82 23.34
C GLU A 308 8.78 -7.71 24.79
N LEU A 309 9.79 -6.91 25.08
CA LEU A 309 10.32 -6.68 26.44
C LEU A 309 9.37 -5.86 27.33
N SER A 310 8.44 -5.10 26.74
CA SER A 310 7.47 -4.28 27.48
C SER A 310 6.15 -4.99 27.80
N ARG A 311 6.00 -6.26 27.43
CA ARG A 311 4.85 -7.14 27.76
C ARG A 311 5.14 -7.99 28.98
#